data_ab23ddb50ed4fdc16ef9c75872fd1042
#
_entry.id   ab23ddb50ed4fdc16ef9c75872fd1042
#
_cell.length_a   1.000
_cell.length_b   1.000
_cell.length_c   1.000
_cell.angle_alpha   90.00
_cell.angle_beta   90.00
_cell.angle_gamma   90.00
#
_symmetry.space_group_name_H-M   'P 1'
#
loop_
_entity.id
_entity.type
_entity.pdbx_description
1 polymer ?
#
loop_
_entity_poly.entity_id
_entity_poly.type
_entity_poly.pdbx_seq_one_letter_code
_entity_poly.pdbx_strand_id
1 'polypeptide(L)'
;AMTQGRAVCRIGVIHPIESFWLHCGPADCSRQAMERIERNWENVTEWLLFGGYDFDFISESMLPELCAEGGAPLCVGRSRYDAVVVPECETLRTGTLERLRKFRDEGGTVVFMGEPPAYADAVPDPGPRELAERSETIPFEKEALLTALREFREIGLVNADGSRASDLLYQLREDEDGRWLFLAHGKKPEKGKDTIGKEIILTLRGEWKAELYDTLSGEIRPLSSSYQEEGTVLPLLLYTHDSVLLRLTRGRNEKTEKEACGECVSEIPVPIPEENAYTLSEPNVLLLDTAQYRLDDEAWQPEEEILRLDHLCRRKLDWHGGLQPWLIPDEAPEHTLSLRFRVHSDIERDDIHLALENLQKTEIRWNGNAVPGKASGWYVDRDIRTVLLPPLKKGENILELTMPFERKVNTEWCYLLGSFGVCVQGSEKRLTEPAKALGFSDIVPQTLPFYSGKVTYHIPFWTPAGGTLSVCAAEYNAALLKGRVDDGESHVIAFAPYAMKTKVPAGCHILHLTAFINRTNGFGPVHHAGRNVSWFGQEAWKTTGSEWTYEYVLRKEGILSAPVLTLRPHED
;
A
#
# COMPACT_ATOMS: atom_id res chain seq x y z
N ALA A 1 14.60 0.11 16.38
CA ALA A 1 14.33 -1.15 17.07
C ALA A 1 14.75 -2.35 16.21
N MET A 2 14.17 -2.54 15.02
CA MET A 2 14.35 -3.76 14.23
C MET A 2 15.71 -3.90 13.50
N THR A 3 16.64 -3.00 13.69
CA THR A 3 18.05 -3.09 13.24
C THR A 3 19.03 -3.29 14.40
N GLN A 4 18.54 -3.28 15.66
CA GLN A 4 19.36 -3.43 16.85
C GLN A 4 19.68 -4.90 17.14
N GLY A 5 20.80 -5.17 17.79
CA GLY A 5 21.19 -6.49 18.25
C GLY A 5 21.27 -7.56 17.12
N ARG A 6 20.86 -8.78 17.42
CA ARG A 6 20.84 -9.92 16.51
C ARG A 6 19.42 -10.49 16.32
N ALA A 7 19.15 -11.12 15.20
CA ALA A 7 17.92 -11.86 15.00
C ALA A 7 17.83 -13.07 15.97
N VAL A 8 16.65 -13.36 16.50
CA VAL A 8 16.37 -14.57 17.27
C VAL A 8 15.67 -15.54 16.33
N CYS A 9 16.47 -16.19 15.49
CA CYS A 9 16.06 -17.16 14.51
C CYS A 9 16.80 -18.46 14.78
N ARG A 10 16.07 -19.56 15.04
CA ARG A 10 16.63 -20.87 15.41
C ARG A 10 16.60 -21.89 14.29
N ILE A 11 15.96 -21.55 13.16
CA ILE A 11 15.68 -22.48 12.06
C ILE A 11 16.38 -21.97 10.79
N GLY A 12 17.21 -22.82 10.21
CA GLY A 12 17.75 -22.63 8.87
C GLY A 12 17.03 -23.52 7.88
N VAL A 13 16.79 -23.04 6.67
CA VAL A 13 16.20 -23.82 5.57
C VAL A 13 17.16 -23.84 4.40
N ILE A 14 17.58 -25.01 3.95
CA ILE A 14 18.44 -25.14 2.77
C ILE A 14 17.69 -24.65 1.54
N HIS A 15 18.29 -23.71 0.80
CA HIS A 15 17.71 -23.21 -0.45
C HIS A 15 17.95 -24.20 -1.60
N PRO A 16 16.91 -24.82 -2.19
CA PRO A 16 17.06 -25.90 -3.16
C PRO A 16 17.43 -25.40 -4.57
N ILE A 17 18.15 -24.29 -4.68
CA ILE A 17 18.44 -23.59 -5.96
C ILE A 17 19.26 -24.48 -6.90
N GLU A 18 20.14 -25.31 -6.37
CA GLU A 18 21.00 -26.17 -7.20
C GLU A 18 20.19 -27.29 -7.84
N SER A 19 19.22 -27.84 -7.14
CA SER A 19 18.25 -28.77 -7.71
C SER A 19 17.40 -28.11 -8.82
N PHE A 20 17.04 -26.84 -8.63
CA PHE A 20 16.37 -26.08 -9.66
C PHE A 20 17.25 -25.90 -10.91
N TRP A 21 18.54 -25.60 -10.74
CA TRP A 21 19.49 -25.44 -11.86
C TRP A 21 19.73 -26.73 -12.63
N LEU A 22 19.62 -27.91 -12.03
CA LEU A 22 19.73 -29.20 -12.75
C LEU A 22 18.68 -29.34 -13.86
N HIS A 23 17.55 -28.63 -13.73
CA HIS A 23 16.46 -28.63 -14.69
C HIS A 23 16.47 -27.40 -15.63
N CYS A 24 17.50 -26.55 -15.59
CA CYS A 24 17.59 -25.42 -16.52
C CYS A 24 17.79 -25.91 -17.95
N GLY A 25 16.78 -25.67 -18.81
CA GLY A 25 16.78 -26.14 -20.18
C GLY A 25 15.54 -25.67 -20.95
N PRO A 26 15.29 -26.23 -22.16
CA PRO A 26 14.10 -25.91 -22.94
C PRO A 26 12.82 -26.18 -22.14
N ALA A 27 11.89 -25.24 -22.21
CA ALA A 27 10.68 -25.24 -21.38
C ALA A 27 9.78 -26.48 -21.54
N ASP A 28 9.79 -27.11 -22.69
CA ASP A 28 9.05 -28.33 -22.99
C ASP A 28 9.57 -29.55 -22.22
N CYS A 29 10.88 -29.55 -21.86
CA CYS A 29 11.51 -30.65 -21.09
C CYS A 29 11.62 -30.34 -19.59
N SER A 30 11.74 -29.10 -19.21
CA SER A 30 12.15 -28.68 -17.85
C SER A 30 11.02 -28.09 -17.00
N ARG A 31 9.98 -27.52 -17.61
CA ARG A 31 8.94 -26.74 -16.93
C ARG A 31 8.32 -27.46 -15.75
N GLN A 32 7.91 -28.71 -15.91
CA GLN A 32 7.18 -29.44 -14.86
C GLN A 32 8.02 -29.65 -13.59
N ALA A 33 9.32 -29.97 -13.76
CA ALA A 33 10.24 -30.16 -12.63
C ALA A 33 10.53 -28.83 -11.93
N MET A 34 10.80 -27.76 -12.72
CA MET A 34 11.05 -26.44 -12.17
C MET A 34 9.85 -25.89 -11.41
N GLU A 35 8.63 -25.96 -11.98
CA GLU A 35 7.39 -25.53 -11.31
C GLU A 35 7.10 -26.33 -10.03
N ARG A 36 7.49 -27.60 -9.95
CA ARG A 36 7.37 -28.42 -8.73
C ARG A 36 8.30 -27.91 -7.64
N ILE A 37 9.59 -27.71 -7.94
CA ILE A 37 10.59 -27.24 -6.98
C ILE A 37 10.22 -25.83 -6.48
N GLU A 38 9.81 -24.93 -7.38
CA GLU A 38 9.36 -23.58 -7.05
C GLU A 38 8.14 -23.60 -6.13
N ARG A 39 7.11 -24.37 -6.47
CA ARG A 39 5.91 -24.52 -5.63
C ARG A 39 6.23 -25.11 -4.26
N ASN A 40 7.12 -26.10 -4.17
CA ASN A 40 7.55 -26.67 -2.91
C ASN A 40 8.28 -25.64 -2.05
N TRP A 41 9.11 -24.81 -2.67
CA TRP A 41 9.81 -23.72 -2.03
C TRP A 41 8.82 -22.64 -1.49
N GLU A 42 7.87 -22.23 -2.30
CA GLU A 42 6.80 -21.31 -1.89
C GLU A 42 5.98 -21.87 -0.72
N ASN A 43 5.60 -23.15 -0.79
CA ASN A 43 4.87 -23.82 0.27
C ASN A 43 5.63 -23.83 1.60
N VAL A 44 6.90 -24.24 1.61
CA VAL A 44 7.71 -24.23 2.84
C VAL A 44 7.83 -22.82 3.41
N THR A 45 8.05 -21.82 2.55
CA THR A 45 8.12 -20.40 2.94
C THR A 45 6.82 -19.96 3.61
N GLU A 46 5.68 -20.19 2.95
CA GLU A 46 4.36 -19.79 3.46
C GLU A 46 4.00 -20.56 4.74
N TRP A 47 4.27 -21.87 4.79
CA TRP A 47 3.95 -22.68 5.97
C TRP A 47 4.72 -22.27 7.21
N LEU A 48 5.99 -21.91 7.08
CA LEU A 48 6.79 -21.42 8.21
C LEU A 48 6.36 -20.02 8.62
N LEU A 49 6.27 -19.08 7.70
CA LEU A 49 5.87 -17.69 7.99
C LEU A 49 4.51 -17.63 8.71
N PHE A 50 3.48 -18.20 8.09
CA PHE A 50 2.13 -18.19 8.66
C PHE A 50 1.88 -19.34 9.67
N GLY A 51 2.87 -20.18 9.88
CA GLY A 51 2.97 -21.12 10.97
C GLY A 51 3.46 -20.51 12.28
N GLY A 52 3.92 -19.26 12.25
CA GLY A 52 4.48 -18.54 13.39
C GLY A 52 5.92 -18.98 13.70
N TYR A 53 6.73 -19.20 12.67
CA TYR A 53 8.16 -19.48 12.77
C TYR A 53 8.95 -18.41 12.04
N ASP A 54 10.02 -17.93 12.66
CA ASP A 54 11.07 -17.15 12.01
C ASP A 54 12.18 -18.11 11.54
N PHE A 55 12.70 -17.89 10.35
CA PHE A 55 13.71 -18.75 9.74
C PHE A 55 14.55 -17.95 8.74
N ASP A 56 15.76 -18.45 8.49
CA ASP A 56 16.64 -17.94 7.45
C ASP A 56 16.84 -18.99 6.36
N PHE A 57 17.01 -18.55 5.12
CA PHE A 57 17.46 -19.43 4.04
C PHE A 57 18.98 -19.57 4.05
N ILE A 58 19.45 -20.80 3.92
CA ILE A 58 20.87 -21.13 3.82
C ILE A 58 21.22 -21.39 2.36
N SER A 59 22.02 -20.51 1.76
CA SER A 59 22.62 -20.77 0.47
C SER A 59 23.82 -21.66 0.61
N GLU A 60 23.82 -22.83 0.00
CA GLU A 60 24.90 -23.80 0.07
C GLU A 60 26.22 -23.23 -0.47
N SER A 61 26.18 -22.38 -1.48
CA SER A 61 27.37 -21.75 -2.08
C SER A 61 28.11 -20.82 -1.12
N MET A 62 27.42 -20.28 -0.11
CA MET A 62 28.00 -19.36 0.89
C MET A 62 28.50 -20.06 2.14
N LEU A 63 28.12 -21.33 2.37
CA LEU A 63 28.53 -22.07 3.56
C LEU A 63 30.05 -22.20 3.74
N PRO A 64 30.86 -22.39 2.69
CA PRO A 64 32.32 -22.47 2.87
C PRO A 64 32.94 -21.23 3.52
N GLU A 65 32.37 -20.05 3.24
CA GLU A 65 32.86 -18.76 3.78
C GLU A 65 32.24 -18.44 5.15
N LEU A 66 30.93 -18.75 5.32
CA LEU A 66 30.16 -18.31 6.48
C LEU A 66 30.08 -19.37 7.60
N CYS A 67 30.35 -20.64 7.30
CA CYS A 67 30.29 -21.74 8.25
C CYS A 67 31.52 -22.65 8.07
N ALA A 68 32.60 -22.34 8.75
CA ALA A 68 33.90 -23.00 8.54
C ALA A 68 33.83 -24.52 8.85
N GLU A 69 33.25 -24.91 9.99
CA GLU A 69 33.40 -26.27 10.50
C GLU A 69 32.07 -27.09 10.67
N GLY A 70 30.92 -26.42 10.61
CA GLY A 70 29.67 -27.03 11.09
C GLY A 70 29.62 -27.12 12.61
N GLY A 71 28.78 -28.01 13.16
CA GLY A 71 28.60 -28.22 14.61
C GLY A 71 27.27 -27.65 15.13
N ALA A 72 26.93 -27.97 16.38
CA ALA A 72 25.67 -27.52 16.99
C ALA A 72 25.92 -26.45 18.08
N PRO A 73 25.24 -25.26 18.00
CA PRO A 73 24.36 -24.86 16.91
C PRO A 73 25.09 -24.62 15.59
N LEU A 74 24.39 -24.75 14.46
CA LEU A 74 24.98 -24.43 13.16
C LEU A 74 25.15 -22.91 13.04
N CYS A 75 26.42 -22.47 13.10
CA CYS A 75 26.77 -21.06 12.98
C CYS A 75 27.03 -20.71 11.51
N VAL A 76 26.21 -19.81 10.95
CA VAL A 76 26.36 -19.30 9.59
C VAL A 76 26.45 -17.77 9.65
N GLY A 77 27.65 -17.24 9.48
CA GLY A 77 27.92 -15.82 9.72
C GLY A 77 27.61 -15.41 11.16
N ARG A 78 26.59 -14.55 11.33
CA ARG A 78 26.12 -14.13 12.66
C ARG A 78 24.91 -14.91 13.18
N SER A 79 24.28 -15.71 12.33
CA SER A 79 23.10 -16.51 12.67
C SER A 79 23.50 -17.84 13.33
N ARG A 80 22.61 -18.38 14.17
CA ARG A 80 22.80 -19.65 14.87
C ARG A 80 21.52 -20.45 14.80
N TYR A 81 21.59 -21.64 14.21
CA TYR A 81 20.43 -22.50 14.02
C TYR A 81 20.54 -23.76 14.89
N ASP A 82 19.46 -24.08 15.58
CA ASP A 82 19.30 -25.33 16.35
C ASP A 82 18.63 -26.41 15.50
N ALA A 83 17.89 -26.02 14.47
CA ALA A 83 17.29 -26.90 13.48
C ALA A 83 17.62 -26.45 12.05
N VAL A 84 17.83 -27.42 11.17
CA VAL A 84 17.99 -27.20 9.72
C VAL A 84 16.99 -28.08 8.98
N VAL A 85 16.16 -27.42 8.16
CA VAL A 85 15.21 -28.08 7.27
C VAL A 85 15.85 -28.25 5.90
N VAL A 86 15.85 -29.46 5.39
CA VAL A 86 16.20 -29.82 4.02
C VAL A 86 14.88 -30.08 3.30
N PRO A 87 14.36 -29.11 2.50
CA PRO A 87 13.14 -29.33 1.74
C PRO A 87 13.36 -30.39 0.66
N GLU A 88 12.29 -30.88 0.05
CA GLU A 88 12.40 -31.80 -1.08
C GLU A 88 13.31 -31.22 -2.17
N CYS A 89 14.48 -31.83 -2.35
CA CYS A 89 15.50 -31.42 -3.31
C CYS A 89 16.19 -32.64 -3.87
N GLU A 90 16.90 -32.54 -4.99
CA GLU A 90 17.52 -33.65 -5.70
C GLU A 90 19.00 -33.80 -5.37
N THR A 91 19.68 -32.69 -5.08
CA THR A 91 21.12 -32.65 -4.78
C THR A 91 21.43 -31.75 -3.59
N LEU A 92 22.47 -32.07 -2.85
CA LEU A 92 23.15 -31.21 -1.89
C LEU A 92 24.61 -31.09 -2.26
N ARG A 93 25.28 -30.04 -1.85
CA ARG A 93 26.76 -29.96 -1.97
C ARG A 93 27.40 -30.89 -0.95
N THR A 94 28.49 -31.55 -1.34
CA THR A 94 29.31 -32.41 -0.43
C THR A 94 29.70 -31.64 0.82
N GLY A 95 30.14 -30.36 0.68
CA GLY A 95 30.48 -29.55 1.83
C GLY A 95 29.31 -29.19 2.76
N THR A 96 28.07 -29.09 2.23
CA THR A 96 26.85 -28.96 3.03
C THR A 96 26.56 -30.22 3.78
N LEU A 97 26.64 -31.36 3.10
CA LEU A 97 26.40 -32.68 3.69
C LEU A 97 27.34 -32.98 4.87
N GLU A 98 28.64 -32.63 4.74
CA GLU A 98 29.62 -32.78 5.82
C GLU A 98 29.25 -31.92 7.04
N ARG A 99 28.85 -30.67 6.84
CA ARG A 99 28.43 -29.78 7.90
C ARG A 99 27.15 -30.22 8.60
N LEU A 100 26.18 -30.72 7.85
CA LEU A 100 24.93 -31.24 8.40
C LEU A 100 25.15 -32.55 9.19
N ARG A 101 26.08 -33.41 8.75
CA ARG A 101 26.49 -34.58 9.52
C ARG A 101 27.09 -34.20 10.88
N LYS A 102 28.06 -33.27 10.87
CA LYS A 102 28.67 -32.78 12.10
C LYS A 102 27.66 -32.11 13.01
N PHE A 103 26.81 -31.23 12.45
CA PHE A 103 25.75 -30.54 13.18
C PHE A 103 24.83 -31.53 13.89
N ARG A 104 24.37 -32.58 13.18
CA ARG A 104 23.51 -33.62 13.74
C ARG A 104 24.25 -34.43 14.81
N ASP A 105 25.49 -34.85 14.55
CA ASP A 105 26.27 -35.70 15.48
C ASP A 105 26.60 -34.97 16.79
N GLU A 106 26.62 -33.65 16.79
CA GLU A 106 26.76 -32.76 17.96
C GLU A 106 25.42 -32.39 18.62
N GLY A 107 24.28 -32.95 18.16
CA GLY A 107 22.96 -32.78 18.77
C GLY A 107 22.05 -31.76 18.12
N GLY A 108 22.43 -31.23 16.97
CA GLY A 108 21.54 -30.40 16.15
C GLY A 108 20.44 -31.23 15.45
N THR A 109 19.32 -30.60 15.17
CA THR A 109 18.17 -31.23 14.53
C THR A 109 18.19 -30.98 13.02
N VAL A 110 18.25 -32.08 12.24
CA VAL A 110 18.08 -32.02 10.77
C VAL A 110 16.77 -32.66 10.40
N VAL A 111 15.93 -31.94 9.65
CA VAL A 111 14.60 -32.38 9.20
C VAL A 111 14.58 -32.46 7.68
N PHE A 112 14.45 -33.67 7.15
CA PHE A 112 14.22 -33.87 5.72
C PHE A 112 12.73 -33.92 5.43
N MET A 113 12.31 -33.18 4.41
CA MET A 113 10.92 -33.17 3.95
C MET A 113 10.79 -33.91 2.63
N GLY A 114 9.89 -34.89 2.56
CA GLY A 114 9.67 -35.72 1.37
C GLY A 114 10.83 -36.69 1.11
N GLU A 115 11.12 -36.93 -0.17
CA GLU A 115 12.19 -37.83 -0.59
C GLU A 115 13.57 -37.20 -0.35
N PRO A 116 14.49 -37.88 0.37
CA PRO A 116 15.86 -37.39 0.54
C PRO A 116 16.60 -37.28 -0.80
N PRO A 117 17.55 -36.34 -0.93
CA PRO A 117 18.34 -36.16 -2.16
C PRO A 117 19.08 -37.46 -2.55
N ALA A 118 19.14 -37.71 -3.85
CA ALA A 118 19.85 -38.89 -4.42
C ALA A 118 21.27 -38.54 -4.90
N TYR A 119 21.63 -37.25 -4.89
CA TYR A 119 22.89 -36.75 -5.44
C TYR A 119 23.64 -35.87 -4.43
N ALA A 120 24.98 -35.94 -4.49
CA ALA A 120 25.87 -34.91 -3.94
C ALA A 120 26.66 -34.28 -5.08
N ASP A 121 26.75 -32.95 -5.12
CA ASP A 121 27.37 -32.17 -6.24
C ASP A 121 26.87 -32.64 -7.63
N ALA A 122 25.56 -32.94 -7.73
CA ALA A 122 24.88 -33.43 -8.93
C ALA A 122 25.36 -34.82 -9.43
N VAL A 123 26.08 -35.58 -8.60
CA VAL A 123 26.55 -36.97 -8.88
C VAL A 123 25.81 -37.92 -7.95
N PRO A 124 25.36 -39.11 -8.42
CA PRO A 124 24.73 -40.10 -7.58
C PRO A 124 25.61 -40.44 -6.35
N ASP A 125 25.05 -40.26 -5.15
CA ASP A 125 25.76 -40.43 -3.89
C ASP A 125 24.81 -40.94 -2.80
N PRO A 126 25.15 -42.00 -2.01
CA PRO A 126 24.30 -42.49 -0.93
C PRO A 126 24.26 -41.57 0.29
N GLY A 127 25.23 -40.68 0.44
CA GLY A 127 25.44 -39.87 1.64
C GLY A 127 24.27 -39.03 2.11
N PRO A 128 23.50 -38.35 1.22
CA PRO A 128 22.30 -37.64 1.64
C PRO A 128 21.24 -38.58 2.25
N ARG A 129 21.03 -39.75 1.67
CA ARG A 129 20.09 -40.78 2.21
C ARG A 129 20.56 -41.33 3.54
N GLU A 130 21.85 -41.66 3.68
CA GLU A 130 22.45 -42.11 4.94
C GLU A 130 22.29 -41.06 6.07
N LEU A 131 22.41 -39.78 5.74
CA LEU A 131 22.14 -38.72 6.70
C LEU A 131 20.66 -38.62 7.05
N ALA A 132 19.75 -38.76 6.08
CA ALA A 132 18.31 -38.74 6.29
C ALA A 132 17.83 -39.92 7.18
N GLU A 133 18.36 -41.15 6.98
CA GLU A 133 18.07 -42.30 7.82
C GLU A 133 18.45 -42.10 9.29
N ARG A 134 19.42 -41.24 9.56
CA ARG A 134 19.90 -40.89 10.90
C ARG A 134 19.31 -39.61 11.44
N SER A 135 18.43 -38.96 10.70
CA SER A 135 17.78 -37.66 10.99
C SER A 135 16.26 -37.82 11.05
N GLU A 136 15.55 -36.77 11.32
CA GLU A 136 14.10 -36.77 11.23
C GLU A 136 13.69 -36.62 9.76
N THR A 137 12.87 -37.55 9.26
CA THR A 137 12.29 -37.48 7.91
C THR A 137 10.78 -37.46 8.03
N ILE A 138 10.18 -36.44 7.42
CA ILE A 138 8.74 -36.16 7.48
C ILE A 138 8.14 -36.14 6.06
N PRO A 139 6.83 -36.39 5.90
CA PRO A 139 6.16 -36.14 4.63
C PRO A 139 6.19 -34.66 4.26
N PHE A 140 6.11 -34.36 2.95
CA PHE A 140 6.06 -32.98 2.48
C PHE A 140 4.65 -32.40 2.71
N GLU A 141 4.36 -32.09 3.97
CA GLU A 141 3.07 -31.62 4.46
C GLU A 141 3.26 -30.52 5.52
N LYS A 142 2.35 -29.53 5.52
CA LYS A 142 2.40 -28.40 6.44
C LYS A 142 2.43 -28.82 7.91
N GLU A 143 1.48 -29.65 8.34
CA GLU A 143 1.34 -29.99 9.76
C GLU A 143 2.49 -30.86 10.25
N ALA A 144 3.08 -31.69 9.39
CA ALA A 144 4.26 -32.46 9.70
C ALA A 144 5.47 -31.54 9.97
N LEU A 145 5.71 -30.55 9.10
CA LEU A 145 6.77 -29.58 9.27
C LEU A 145 6.60 -28.76 10.57
N LEU A 146 5.41 -28.20 10.79
CA LEU A 146 5.15 -27.38 11.97
C LEU A 146 5.21 -28.17 13.29
N THR A 147 4.94 -29.47 13.24
CA THR A 147 5.03 -30.37 14.39
C THR A 147 6.51 -30.71 14.69
N ALA A 148 7.31 -31.07 13.70
CA ALA A 148 8.74 -31.35 13.84
C ALA A 148 9.52 -30.15 14.41
N LEU A 149 9.08 -28.93 14.10
CA LEU A 149 9.74 -27.71 14.55
C LEU A 149 9.17 -27.12 15.86
N ARG A 150 8.22 -27.81 16.52
CA ARG A 150 7.48 -27.24 17.67
C ARG A 150 8.38 -26.75 18.81
N GLU A 151 9.45 -27.45 19.12
CA GLU A 151 10.38 -27.10 20.21
C GLU A 151 11.25 -25.86 19.90
N PHE A 152 11.35 -25.46 18.63
CA PHE A 152 12.13 -24.30 18.19
C PHE A 152 11.27 -23.03 18.08
N ARG A 153 9.98 -23.10 18.44
CA ARG A 153 9.07 -21.98 18.41
C ARG A 153 9.39 -21.00 19.54
N GLU A 154 9.63 -19.73 19.19
CA GLU A 154 9.88 -18.64 20.13
C GLU A 154 8.59 -17.92 20.56
N ILE A 155 7.61 -17.83 19.66
CA ILE A 155 6.31 -17.22 19.94
C ILE A 155 5.15 -18.08 19.45
N GLY A 156 4.02 -17.98 20.15
CA GLY A 156 2.73 -18.53 19.74
C GLY A 156 1.74 -17.41 19.51
N LEU A 157 0.95 -17.48 18.45
CA LEU A 157 -0.12 -16.53 18.10
C LEU A 157 -1.41 -17.29 17.84
N VAL A 158 -2.40 -17.10 18.70
CA VAL A 158 -3.71 -17.75 18.55
C VAL A 158 -4.83 -16.72 18.66
N ASN A 159 -5.90 -16.93 17.93
CA ASN A 159 -7.14 -16.19 18.05
C ASN A 159 -7.85 -16.53 19.37
N ALA A 160 -8.83 -15.74 19.78
CA ALA A 160 -9.62 -15.99 20.99
C ALA A 160 -10.33 -17.35 21.00
N ASP A 161 -10.63 -17.94 19.83
CA ASP A 161 -11.22 -19.28 19.66
C ASP A 161 -10.21 -20.42 19.78
N GLY A 162 -8.92 -20.12 19.99
CA GLY A 162 -7.83 -21.09 20.07
C GLY A 162 -7.25 -21.49 18.71
N SER A 163 -7.79 -21.05 17.60
CA SER A 163 -7.23 -21.28 16.28
C SER A 163 -5.95 -20.47 16.07
N ARG A 164 -5.05 -20.93 15.19
CA ARG A 164 -3.81 -20.22 14.88
C ARG A 164 -4.12 -18.90 14.13
N ALA A 165 -3.50 -17.79 14.56
CA ALA A 165 -3.56 -16.52 13.86
C ALA A 165 -2.62 -16.55 12.65
N SER A 166 -3.08 -17.18 11.55
CA SER A 166 -2.29 -17.45 10.35
C SER A 166 -2.20 -16.30 9.34
N ASP A 167 -2.57 -15.12 9.76
CA ASP A 167 -2.46 -13.85 9.00
C ASP A 167 -1.40 -12.90 9.59
N LEU A 168 -0.78 -13.27 10.71
CA LEU A 168 0.25 -12.50 11.39
C LEU A 168 1.65 -13.02 11.10
N LEU A 169 2.58 -12.09 10.92
CA LEU A 169 4.01 -12.32 10.82
C LEU A 169 4.73 -11.63 11.98
N TYR A 170 5.90 -12.11 12.33
CA TYR A 170 6.71 -11.46 13.34
C TYR A 170 8.19 -11.39 12.95
N GLN A 171 8.88 -10.48 13.61
CA GLN A 171 10.34 -10.44 13.66
C GLN A 171 10.77 -10.26 15.13
N LEU A 172 11.70 -11.09 15.59
CA LEU A 172 12.23 -11.04 16.94
C LEU A 172 13.73 -10.76 16.92
N ARG A 173 14.16 -9.77 17.70
CA ARG A 173 15.57 -9.40 17.83
C ARG A 173 15.97 -9.34 19.30
N GLU A 174 17.24 -9.62 19.61
CA GLU A 174 17.81 -9.64 20.94
C GLU A 174 19.04 -8.74 21.02
N ASP A 175 19.08 -7.90 22.03
CA ASP A 175 20.23 -7.07 22.40
C ASP A 175 20.66 -7.36 23.85
N GLU A 176 21.57 -6.56 24.41
CA GLU A 176 22.11 -6.74 25.77
C GLU A 176 21.03 -6.57 26.86
N ASP A 177 20.02 -5.72 26.63
CA ASP A 177 18.99 -5.34 27.61
C ASP A 177 17.68 -6.16 27.48
N GLY A 178 17.51 -6.94 26.40
CA GLY A 178 16.30 -7.72 26.19
C GLY A 178 16.00 -8.01 24.73
N ARG A 179 14.70 -8.02 24.38
CA ARG A 179 14.24 -8.34 23.03
C ARG A 179 13.31 -7.27 22.47
N TRP A 180 13.35 -7.13 21.15
CA TRP A 180 12.37 -6.39 20.37
C TRP A 180 11.52 -7.35 19.58
N LEU A 181 10.20 -7.26 19.73
CA LEU A 181 9.23 -8.03 18.95
C LEU A 181 8.39 -7.08 18.11
N PHE A 182 8.39 -7.31 16.80
CA PHE A 182 7.49 -6.64 15.88
C PHE A 182 6.51 -7.65 15.30
N LEU A 183 5.22 -7.35 15.37
CA LEU A 183 4.13 -8.13 14.79
C LEU A 183 3.43 -7.27 13.73
N ALA A 184 3.04 -7.88 12.61
CA ALA A 184 2.26 -7.21 11.58
C ALA A 184 1.38 -8.21 10.81
N HIS A 185 0.30 -7.72 10.20
CA HIS A 185 -0.47 -8.51 9.25
C HIS A 185 0.34 -8.75 7.98
N GLY A 186 0.47 -10.01 7.59
CA GLY A 186 1.18 -10.46 6.38
C GLY A 186 0.26 -10.77 5.21
N LYS A 187 -1.06 -10.76 5.42
CA LYS A 187 -2.05 -11.03 4.37
C LYS A 187 -2.96 -9.83 4.19
N LYS A 188 -3.33 -9.58 2.93
CA LYS A 188 -4.34 -8.56 2.61
C LYS A 188 -5.69 -9.01 3.18
N PRO A 189 -6.43 -8.14 3.90
CA PRO A 189 -7.75 -8.49 4.41
C PRO A 189 -8.73 -8.75 3.26
N GLU A 190 -9.60 -9.73 3.44
CA GLU A 190 -10.60 -10.11 2.44
C GLU A 190 -11.69 -9.06 2.28
N LYS A 191 -12.04 -8.36 3.34
CA LYS A 191 -13.05 -7.30 3.39
C LYS A 191 -12.38 -5.98 3.72
N GLY A 192 -12.85 -4.90 3.10
CA GLY A 192 -12.30 -3.55 3.21
C GLY A 192 -11.90 -3.09 4.62
N LYS A 193 -12.23 -1.86 4.99
CA LYS A 193 -11.90 -1.30 6.30
C LYS A 193 -12.77 -1.96 7.38
N ASP A 194 -12.15 -2.64 8.33
CA ASP A 194 -12.85 -3.27 9.45
C ASP A 194 -12.63 -2.44 10.72
N THR A 195 -13.71 -2.10 11.41
CA THR A 195 -13.69 -1.37 12.69
C THR A 195 -13.70 -2.30 13.90
N ILE A 196 -13.80 -3.61 13.69
CA ILE A 196 -13.86 -4.60 14.76
C ILE A 196 -12.46 -5.14 15.00
N GLY A 197 -11.95 -4.96 16.22
CA GLY A 197 -10.69 -5.55 16.65
C GLY A 197 -10.81 -7.04 16.91
N LYS A 198 -9.74 -7.78 16.62
CA LYS A 198 -9.60 -9.21 16.94
C LYS A 198 -8.75 -9.39 18.18
N GLU A 199 -9.21 -10.18 19.11
CA GLU A 199 -8.41 -10.58 20.27
C GLU A 199 -7.44 -11.69 19.87
N ILE A 200 -6.15 -11.44 20.09
CA ILE A 200 -5.05 -12.36 19.83
C ILE A 200 -4.33 -12.64 21.14
N ILE A 201 -4.05 -13.90 21.40
CA ILE A 201 -3.22 -14.33 22.52
C ILE A 201 -1.81 -14.57 22.00
N LEU A 202 -0.88 -13.73 22.44
CA LEU A 202 0.54 -13.86 22.19
C LEU A 202 1.19 -14.64 23.34
N THR A 203 1.85 -15.76 23.04
CA THR A 203 2.67 -16.51 24.01
C THR A 203 4.14 -16.33 23.65
N LEU A 204 4.95 -15.93 24.62
CA LEU A 204 6.40 -15.74 24.48
C LEU A 204 7.13 -16.81 25.30
N ARG A 205 8.07 -17.50 24.68
CA ARG A 205 8.93 -18.46 25.40
C ARG A 205 9.77 -17.76 26.46
N GLY A 206 9.62 -18.15 27.73
CA GLY A 206 10.32 -17.57 28.86
C GLY A 206 9.55 -16.49 29.60
N GLU A 207 10.20 -15.86 30.59
CA GLU A 207 9.61 -14.85 31.47
C GLU A 207 10.02 -13.44 31.01
N TRP A 208 9.03 -12.65 30.57
CA TRP A 208 9.24 -11.32 30.00
C TRP A 208 8.30 -10.29 30.61
N LYS A 209 8.83 -9.11 30.89
CA LYS A 209 8.06 -7.87 31.04
C LYS A 209 7.89 -7.28 29.66
N ALA A 210 6.68 -6.87 29.29
CA ALA A 210 6.39 -6.33 27.99
C ALA A 210 5.93 -4.87 28.08
N GLU A 211 6.49 -4.02 27.24
CA GLU A 211 6.08 -2.64 27.02
C GLU A 211 5.68 -2.45 25.55
N LEU A 212 4.53 -1.83 25.32
CA LEU A 212 4.09 -1.44 24.00
C LEU A 212 4.70 -0.08 23.65
N TYR A 213 5.35 -0.03 22.50
CA TYR A 213 5.82 1.18 21.86
C TYR A 213 4.83 1.57 20.77
N ASP A 214 3.95 2.53 21.06
CA ASP A 214 3.02 3.04 20.06
C ASP A 214 3.80 3.87 19.03
N THR A 215 3.89 3.34 17.82
CA THR A 215 4.67 3.95 16.73
C THR A 215 4.01 5.18 16.13
N LEU A 216 2.72 5.43 16.41
CA LEU A 216 1.98 6.59 15.92
C LEU A 216 2.06 7.77 16.90
N SER A 217 1.84 7.51 18.20
CA SER A 217 1.86 8.56 19.24
C SER A 217 3.24 8.77 19.85
N GLY A 218 4.12 7.74 19.78
CA GLY A 218 5.39 7.71 20.50
C GLY A 218 5.25 7.37 21.99
N GLU A 219 4.06 7.02 22.47
CA GLU A 219 3.82 6.62 23.86
C GLU A 219 4.40 5.23 24.13
N ILE A 220 4.92 5.06 25.36
CA ILE A 220 5.40 3.78 25.87
C ILE A 220 4.55 3.42 27.07
N ARG A 221 3.96 2.23 27.04
CA ARG A 221 3.12 1.75 28.16
C ARG A 221 3.38 0.28 28.49
N PRO A 222 3.36 -0.09 29.76
CA PRO A 222 3.47 -1.49 30.17
C PRO A 222 2.22 -2.26 29.72
N LEU A 223 2.41 -3.53 29.36
CA LEU A 223 1.30 -4.45 29.06
C LEU A 223 1.10 -5.43 30.20
N SER A 224 -0.17 -5.67 30.53
CA SER A 224 -0.55 -6.71 31.48
C SER A 224 -0.20 -8.08 30.89
N SER A 225 0.45 -8.94 31.67
CA SER A 225 0.85 -10.28 31.28
C SER A 225 0.48 -11.30 32.34
N SER A 226 0.27 -12.55 31.91
CA SER A 226 0.17 -13.71 32.78
C SER A 226 1.29 -14.69 32.45
N TYR A 227 1.56 -15.62 33.39
CA TYR A 227 2.64 -16.60 33.22
C TYR A 227 2.05 -17.99 33.27
N GLN A 228 2.39 -18.82 32.27
CA GLN A 228 1.99 -20.21 32.15
C GLN A 228 3.25 -21.10 31.97
N GLU A 229 3.09 -22.42 31.95
CA GLU A 229 4.21 -23.35 31.79
C GLU A 229 5.02 -23.08 30.50
N GLU A 230 4.36 -22.67 29.42
CA GLU A 230 4.99 -22.39 28.13
C GLU A 230 5.66 -21.00 28.07
N GLY A 231 5.41 -20.10 29.04
CA GLY A 231 6.03 -18.77 29.11
C GLY A 231 5.08 -17.62 29.45
N THR A 232 5.40 -16.45 28.95
CA THR A 232 4.64 -15.20 29.16
C THR A 232 3.50 -15.09 28.16
N VAL A 233 2.30 -14.82 28.65
CA VAL A 233 1.08 -14.70 27.84
C VAL A 233 0.53 -13.28 27.90
N LEU A 234 0.29 -12.70 26.74
CA LEU A 234 -0.16 -11.33 26.53
C LEU A 234 -1.43 -11.33 25.65
N PRO A 235 -2.57 -10.82 26.14
CA PRO A 235 -3.70 -10.52 25.28
C PRO A 235 -3.44 -9.23 24.49
N LEU A 236 -3.67 -9.27 23.18
CA LEU A 236 -3.56 -8.14 22.27
C LEU A 236 -4.89 -7.93 21.55
N LEU A 237 -5.29 -6.69 21.35
CA LEU A 237 -6.39 -6.31 20.46
C LEU A 237 -5.79 -5.73 19.20
N LEU A 238 -5.98 -6.40 18.06
CA LEU A 238 -5.45 -5.98 16.76
C LEU A 238 -6.58 -5.68 15.78
N TYR A 239 -6.49 -4.55 15.12
CA TYR A 239 -7.37 -4.20 14.01
C TYR A 239 -6.71 -4.57 12.68
N THR A 240 -7.50 -4.55 11.63
CA THR A 240 -7.04 -4.74 10.25
C THR A 240 -5.90 -3.77 9.93
N HIS A 241 -4.79 -4.28 9.41
CA HIS A 241 -3.55 -3.56 9.11
C HIS A 241 -2.73 -3.05 10.31
N ASP A 242 -3.10 -3.41 11.54
CA ASP A 242 -2.29 -3.05 12.70
C ASP A 242 -0.90 -3.71 12.67
N SER A 243 0.01 -3.03 13.33
CA SER A 243 1.29 -3.58 13.74
C SER A 243 1.57 -3.26 15.20
N VAL A 244 2.35 -4.10 15.85
CA VAL A 244 2.69 -3.97 17.27
C VAL A 244 4.19 -4.05 17.43
N LEU A 245 4.77 -3.07 18.14
CA LEU A 245 6.17 -3.07 18.53
C LEU A 245 6.27 -3.21 20.05
N LEU A 246 6.88 -4.31 20.51
CA LEU A 246 7.09 -4.58 21.93
C LEU A 246 8.57 -4.54 22.29
N ARG A 247 8.86 -3.94 23.44
CA ARG A 247 10.10 -4.13 24.17
C ARG A 247 9.89 -5.19 25.26
N LEU A 248 10.72 -6.21 25.28
CA LEU A 248 10.68 -7.33 26.20
C LEU A 248 11.93 -7.31 27.07
N THR A 249 11.78 -7.16 28.37
CA THR A 249 12.88 -7.24 29.34
C THR A 249 12.69 -8.47 30.25
N ARG A 250 13.77 -9.05 30.73
CA ARG A 250 13.70 -10.24 31.60
C ARG A 250 12.96 -9.96 32.91
N GLY A 251 12.08 -10.87 33.30
CA GLY A 251 11.33 -10.83 34.56
C GLY A 251 9.83 -10.85 34.39
N ARG A 252 9.10 -10.65 35.48
CA ARG A 252 7.63 -10.65 35.52
C ARG A 252 7.14 -9.24 35.78
N ASN A 253 6.09 -8.79 35.09
CA ASN A 253 5.37 -7.59 35.48
C ASN A 253 4.73 -7.84 36.85
N GLU A 254 4.82 -6.86 37.77
CA GLU A 254 3.92 -6.83 38.88
C GLU A 254 2.50 -6.81 38.34
N LYS A 255 1.58 -7.55 38.96
CA LYS A 255 0.16 -7.55 38.56
C LYS A 255 -0.31 -6.09 38.55
N THR A 256 -0.33 -5.48 37.38
CA THR A 256 -1.12 -4.28 37.19
C THR A 256 -2.55 -4.73 37.42
N GLU A 257 -3.24 -4.14 38.39
CA GLU A 257 -4.68 -4.31 38.54
C GLU A 257 -5.25 -4.14 37.12
N LYS A 258 -6.07 -5.10 36.67
CA LYS A 258 -6.82 -4.97 35.42
C LYS A 258 -7.30 -3.54 35.40
N GLU A 259 -6.95 -2.76 34.38
CA GLU A 259 -7.78 -1.61 34.07
C GLU A 259 -9.19 -2.17 34.05
N ALA A 260 -9.93 -1.86 35.10
CA ALA A 260 -11.31 -2.27 35.24
C ALA A 260 -11.95 -1.81 33.93
N CYS A 261 -12.52 -2.76 33.21
CA CYS A 261 -13.39 -2.45 32.09
C CYS A 261 -14.36 -1.40 32.66
N GLY A 262 -14.07 -0.12 32.34
CA GLY A 262 -14.76 1.00 32.98
C GLY A 262 -16.24 0.72 32.82
N GLU A 263 -17.00 0.92 33.92
CA GLU A 263 -18.46 0.82 33.92
C GLU A 263 -18.97 1.37 32.59
N CYS A 264 -19.92 0.67 31.95
CA CYS A 264 -20.56 1.09 30.72
C CYS A 264 -21.20 2.47 30.91
N VAL A 265 -20.40 3.52 30.87
CA VAL A 265 -20.93 4.88 30.77
C VAL A 265 -21.62 4.96 29.41
N SER A 266 -22.93 5.22 29.44
CA SER A 266 -23.74 5.28 28.23
C SER A 266 -23.20 6.39 27.32
N GLU A 267 -22.74 6.00 26.12
CA GLU A 267 -22.37 6.95 25.09
C GLU A 267 -23.64 7.60 24.51
N ILE A 268 -23.62 8.91 24.38
CA ILE A 268 -24.73 9.71 23.85
C ILE A 268 -24.49 9.92 22.36
N PRO A 269 -25.37 9.47 21.46
CA PRO A 269 -25.26 9.79 20.04
C PRO A 269 -25.38 11.30 19.80
N VAL A 270 -24.50 11.85 18.96
CA VAL A 270 -24.50 13.26 18.57
C VAL A 270 -24.92 13.38 17.11
N PRO A 271 -26.13 13.91 16.83
CA PRO A 271 -26.62 14.03 15.46
C PRO A 271 -25.87 15.11 14.67
N ILE A 272 -25.72 14.89 13.36
CA ILE A 272 -25.08 15.81 12.41
C ILE A 272 -25.95 16.00 11.17
N PRO A 273 -25.82 17.13 10.43
CA PRO A 273 -26.52 17.36 9.17
C PRO A 273 -26.09 16.39 8.07
N GLU A 274 -26.99 16.08 7.14
CA GLU A 274 -26.70 15.28 5.95
C GLU A 274 -25.83 16.01 4.93
N GLU A 275 -26.07 17.32 4.75
CA GLU A 275 -25.30 18.21 3.86
C GLU A 275 -24.53 19.26 4.68
N ASN A 276 -23.30 19.51 4.30
CA ASN A 276 -22.41 20.37 5.05
C ASN A 276 -21.69 21.37 4.16
N ALA A 277 -21.47 22.58 4.66
CA ALA A 277 -20.57 23.52 4.03
C ALA A 277 -19.17 22.92 3.91
N TYR A 278 -18.46 23.28 2.87
CA TYR A 278 -17.12 22.74 2.61
C TYR A 278 -16.15 23.79 2.08
N THR A 279 -14.87 23.46 2.19
CA THR A 279 -13.78 24.23 1.58
C THR A 279 -12.82 23.30 0.85
N LEU A 280 -12.27 23.79 -0.25
CA LEU A 280 -11.26 23.11 -1.07
C LEU A 280 -9.88 23.73 -0.81
N SER A 281 -8.84 22.92 -0.76
CA SER A 281 -7.46 23.42 -0.60
C SER A 281 -6.81 23.90 -1.89
N GLU A 282 -7.39 23.53 -3.03
CA GLU A 282 -6.95 23.83 -4.39
C GLU A 282 -8.17 24.26 -5.22
N PRO A 283 -8.02 24.96 -6.34
CA PRO A 283 -9.12 25.20 -7.27
C PRO A 283 -9.70 23.87 -7.79
N ASN A 284 -10.99 23.86 -8.17
CA ASN A 284 -11.53 22.70 -8.87
C ASN A 284 -10.92 22.55 -10.26
N VAL A 285 -11.04 21.37 -10.84
CA VAL A 285 -10.29 20.94 -12.03
C VAL A 285 -11.22 20.41 -13.10
N LEU A 286 -11.06 20.88 -14.33
CA LEU A 286 -11.54 20.21 -15.53
C LEU A 286 -10.33 19.61 -16.27
N LEU A 287 -10.32 18.31 -16.45
CA LEU A 287 -9.31 17.60 -17.23
C LEU A 287 -9.53 17.87 -18.73
N LEU A 288 -8.48 18.22 -19.46
CA LEU A 288 -8.45 18.40 -20.91
C LEU A 288 -7.59 17.31 -21.54
N ASP A 289 -8.19 16.19 -21.84
CA ASP A 289 -7.58 14.95 -22.31
C ASP A 289 -8.04 14.51 -23.70
N THR A 290 -9.02 15.21 -24.29
CA THR A 290 -9.53 14.97 -25.66
C THR A 290 -9.52 16.25 -26.47
N ALA A 291 -9.00 16.20 -27.69
CA ALA A 291 -8.87 17.38 -28.57
C ALA A 291 -8.98 17.02 -30.04
N GLN A 292 -9.48 17.95 -30.87
CA GLN A 292 -9.17 17.96 -32.29
C GLN A 292 -7.69 18.28 -32.45
N TYR A 293 -7.03 17.68 -33.43
CA TYR A 293 -5.59 17.87 -33.61
C TYR A 293 -5.19 18.04 -35.07
N ARG A 294 -4.04 18.64 -35.30
CA ARG A 294 -3.39 18.68 -36.60
C ARG A 294 -1.87 18.66 -36.43
N LEU A 295 -1.23 17.92 -37.28
CA LEU A 295 0.23 17.89 -37.40
C LEU A 295 0.64 18.83 -38.53
N ASP A 296 1.55 19.74 -38.24
CA ASP A 296 2.02 20.77 -39.18
C ASP A 296 0.85 21.58 -39.80
N ASP A 297 0.87 21.84 -41.09
CA ASP A 297 -0.16 22.59 -41.81
C ASP A 297 -1.31 21.74 -42.37
N GLU A 298 -1.50 20.53 -41.84
CA GLU A 298 -2.55 19.64 -42.30
C GLU A 298 -3.97 20.12 -41.89
N ALA A 299 -4.99 19.46 -42.43
CA ALA A 299 -6.35 19.67 -42.01
C ALA A 299 -6.57 19.17 -40.56
N TRP A 300 -7.46 19.85 -39.81
CA TRP A 300 -7.89 19.40 -38.50
C TRP A 300 -8.48 18.00 -38.56
N GLN A 301 -7.95 17.10 -37.71
CA GLN A 301 -8.46 15.76 -37.51
C GLN A 301 -9.58 15.77 -36.47
N PRO A 302 -10.47 14.76 -36.49
CA PRO A 302 -11.50 14.58 -35.47
C PRO A 302 -10.93 14.56 -34.05
N GLU A 303 -11.79 14.80 -33.07
CA GLU A 303 -11.44 14.73 -31.66
C GLU A 303 -10.96 13.33 -31.29
N GLU A 304 -9.83 13.28 -30.56
CA GLU A 304 -9.23 12.05 -30.10
C GLU A 304 -8.58 12.29 -28.71
N GLU A 305 -8.43 11.23 -27.92
CA GLU A 305 -7.74 11.28 -26.65
C GLU A 305 -6.23 11.55 -26.84
N ILE A 306 -5.63 12.34 -25.97
CA ILE A 306 -4.27 12.89 -26.12
C ILE A 306 -3.20 11.83 -26.30
N LEU A 307 -3.20 10.75 -25.50
CA LEU A 307 -2.20 9.68 -25.65
C LEU A 307 -2.38 8.92 -26.95
N ARG A 308 -3.62 8.79 -27.41
CA ARG A 308 -3.93 8.13 -28.68
C ARG A 308 -3.54 9.00 -29.87
N LEU A 309 -3.84 10.31 -29.84
CA LEU A 309 -3.43 11.22 -30.92
C LEU A 309 -1.90 11.36 -31.01
N ASP A 310 -1.20 11.42 -29.85
CA ASP A 310 0.26 11.39 -29.83
C ASP A 310 0.79 10.16 -30.56
N HIS A 311 0.24 8.98 -30.25
CA HIS A 311 0.60 7.72 -30.90
C HIS A 311 0.30 7.71 -32.41
N LEU A 312 -0.82 8.30 -32.84
CA LEU A 312 -1.18 8.43 -34.25
C LEU A 312 -0.20 9.34 -34.99
N CYS A 313 0.17 10.48 -34.41
CA CYS A 313 1.13 11.42 -34.99
C CYS A 313 2.54 10.78 -35.10
N ARG A 314 3.02 10.13 -34.03
CA ARG A 314 4.32 9.43 -34.05
C ARG A 314 4.37 8.33 -35.11
N ARG A 315 3.32 7.53 -35.22
CA ARG A 315 3.22 6.49 -36.26
C ARG A 315 3.24 7.07 -37.64
N LYS A 316 2.58 8.20 -37.87
CA LYS A 316 2.59 8.90 -39.17
C LYS A 316 3.97 9.39 -39.56
N LEU A 317 4.79 9.80 -38.60
CA LEU A 317 6.18 10.23 -38.77
C LEU A 317 7.18 9.08 -38.77
N ASP A 318 6.71 7.83 -38.77
CA ASP A 318 7.56 6.62 -38.66
C ASP A 318 8.46 6.61 -37.42
N TRP A 319 8.00 7.24 -36.35
CA TRP A 319 8.68 7.24 -35.04
C TRP A 319 8.25 6.03 -34.23
N HIS A 320 9.01 4.93 -34.39
CA HIS A 320 8.75 3.66 -33.71
C HIS A 320 9.53 3.53 -32.41
N GLY A 321 8.96 2.76 -31.48
CA GLY A 321 9.58 2.41 -30.20
C GLY A 321 9.07 3.24 -29.03
N GLY A 322 9.29 2.71 -27.82
CA GLY A 322 8.97 3.39 -26.57
C GLY A 322 9.84 4.63 -26.36
N LEU A 323 9.28 5.64 -25.71
CA LEU A 323 10.00 6.86 -25.42
C LEU A 323 11.07 6.60 -24.36
N GLN A 324 12.33 6.75 -24.75
CA GLN A 324 13.48 6.75 -23.84
C GLN A 324 14.27 8.06 -24.06
N PRO A 325 13.85 9.17 -23.43
CA PRO A 325 14.35 10.52 -23.72
C PRO A 325 15.88 10.65 -23.63
N TRP A 326 16.49 9.89 -22.73
CA TRP A 326 17.96 9.89 -22.54
C TRP A 326 18.76 9.22 -23.68
N LEU A 327 18.10 8.46 -24.55
CA LEU A 327 18.74 7.84 -25.72
C LEU A 327 18.55 8.64 -27.01
N ILE A 328 17.69 9.68 -26.97
CA ILE A 328 17.38 10.50 -28.13
C ILE A 328 18.28 11.73 -28.13
N PRO A 329 19.02 12.00 -29.21
CA PRO A 329 19.81 13.21 -29.36
C PRO A 329 18.96 14.48 -29.23
N ASP A 330 19.56 15.58 -28.79
CA ASP A 330 18.92 16.89 -28.81
C ASP A 330 18.91 17.40 -30.25
N GLU A 331 17.74 17.41 -30.85
CA GLU A 331 17.49 17.90 -32.24
C GLU A 331 16.53 19.09 -32.17
N ALA A 332 16.64 20.02 -33.10
CA ALA A 332 15.65 21.07 -33.25
C ALA A 332 14.30 20.46 -33.69
N PRO A 333 13.17 20.92 -33.17
CA PRO A 333 11.87 20.39 -33.57
C PRO A 333 11.59 20.68 -35.05
N GLU A 334 11.27 19.66 -35.81
CA GLU A 334 10.92 19.76 -37.24
C GLU A 334 9.41 19.84 -37.45
N HIS A 335 8.61 19.43 -36.45
CA HIS A 335 7.16 19.31 -36.54
C HIS A 335 6.47 20.16 -35.49
N THR A 336 5.21 20.50 -35.79
CA THR A 336 4.34 21.28 -34.92
C THR A 336 3.02 20.53 -34.72
N LEU A 337 2.59 20.40 -33.46
CA LEU A 337 1.29 19.85 -33.09
C LEU A 337 0.38 21.00 -32.66
N SER A 338 -0.81 21.07 -33.26
CA SER A 338 -1.87 21.97 -32.77
C SER A 338 -3.02 21.14 -32.20
N LEU A 339 -3.49 21.52 -31.02
CA LEU A 339 -4.62 20.92 -30.31
C LEU A 339 -5.75 21.95 -30.18
N ARG A 340 -7.00 21.51 -30.35
CA ARG A 340 -8.18 22.36 -30.16
C ARG A 340 -9.16 21.65 -29.23
N PHE A 341 -9.34 22.21 -28.03
CA PHE A 341 -10.26 21.72 -27.03
C PHE A 341 -11.56 22.54 -27.09
N ARG A 342 -12.70 21.83 -27.01
CA ARG A 342 -14.03 22.43 -26.86
C ARG A 342 -14.44 22.37 -25.40
N VAL A 343 -14.62 23.53 -24.77
CA VAL A 343 -15.01 23.65 -23.37
C VAL A 343 -16.43 24.17 -23.29
N HIS A 344 -17.35 23.29 -22.89
CA HIS A 344 -18.75 23.66 -22.68
C HIS A 344 -18.97 24.18 -21.27
N SER A 345 -19.63 25.33 -21.12
CA SER A 345 -19.87 25.98 -19.84
C SER A 345 -21.32 26.47 -19.70
N ASP A 346 -21.93 26.18 -18.56
CA ASP A 346 -23.23 26.74 -18.16
C ASP A 346 -23.07 28.07 -17.39
N ILE A 347 -21.84 28.49 -17.11
CA ILE A 347 -21.49 29.64 -16.27
C ILE A 347 -20.49 30.55 -16.96
N GLU A 348 -20.31 31.74 -16.37
CA GLU A 348 -19.27 32.70 -16.72
C GLU A 348 -18.32 32.88 -15.53
N ARG A 349 -17.00 32.90 -15.77
CA ARG A 349 -15.95 33.07 -14.76
C ARG A 349 -14.77 33.84 -15.33
N ASP A 350 -14.08 34.57 -14.47
CA ASP A 350 -12.87 35.35 -14.80
C ASP A 350 -11.62 34.86 -14.06
N ASP A 351 -11.75 33.83 -13.25
CA ASP A 351 -10.67 33.22 -12.45
C ASP A 351 -10.14 31.89 -13.01
N ILE A 352 -10.32 31.66 -14.32
CA ILE A 352 -9.92 30.42 -14.96
C ILE A 352 -8.43 30.42 -15.30
N HIS A 353 -7.72 29.43 -14.85
CA HIS A 353 -6.32 29.20 -15.19
C HIS A 353 -6.18 27.95 -16.04
N LEU A 354 -5.37 28.03 -17.08
CA LEU A 354 -4.89 26.86 -17.81
C LEU A 354 -3.61 26.37 -17.13
N ALA A 355 -3.52 25.09 -16.86
CA ALA A 355 -2.33 24.44 -16.31
C ALA A 355 -1.81 23.42 -17.33
N LEU A 356 -0.54 23.55 -17.74
CA LEU A 356 0.09 22.68 -18.75
C LEU A 356 1.60 22.63 -18.54
N GLU A 357 2.20 21.55 -19.03
CA GLU A 357 3.64 21.43 -19.19
C GLU A 357 4.14 22.24 -20.40
N ASN A 358 5.43 22.54 -20.43
CA ASN A 358 6.08 23.22 -21.56
C ASN A 358 5.41 24.55 -21.98
N LEU A 359 4.80 25.28 -21.02
CA LEU A 359 4.14 26.58 -21.26
C LEU A 359 4.98 27.53 -22.12
N GLN A 360 6.31 27.57 -21.92
CA GLN A 360 7.23 28.47 -22.61
C GLN A 360 7.40 28.17 -24.11
N LYS A 361 7.10 26.93 -24.53
CA LYS A 361 7.19 26.47 -25.92
C LYS A 361 5.81 26.42 -26.60
N THR A 362 4.73 26.74 -25.88
CA THR A 362 3.34 26.56 -26.33
C THR A 362 2.70 27.92 -26.62
N GLU A 363 2.20 28.11 -27.83
CA GLU A 363 1.32 29.21 -28.19
C GLU A 363 -0.10 28.90 -27.74
N ILE A 364 -0.74 29.85 -27.04
CA ILE A 364 -2.08 29.68 -26.47
C ILE A 364 -3.03 30.66 -27.13
N ARG A 365 -4.19 30.16 -27.57
CA ARG A 365 -5.32 30.99 -28.01
C ARG A 365 -6.59 30.58 -27.24
N TRP A 366 -7.32 31.57 -26.77
CA TRP A 366 -8.62 31.41 -26.11
C TRP A 366 -9.68 32.18 -26.87
N ASN A 367 -10.69 31.48 -27.38
CA ASN A 367 -11.73 32.04 -28.24
C ASN A 367 -11.17 32.90 -29.38
N GLY A 368 -10.11 32.42 -30.02
CA GLY A 368 -9.40 33.04 -31.13
C GLY A 368 -8.40 34.16 -30.75
N ASN A 369 -8.38 34.61 -29.49
CA ASN A 369 -7.45 35.63 -29.02
C ASN A 369 -6.17 35.01 -28.45
N ALA A 370 -5.02 35.57 -28.78
CA ALA A 370 -3.74 35.11 -28.22
C ALA A 370 -3.68 35.43 -26.71
N VAL A 371 -3.18 34.42 -25.96
CA VAL A 371 -2.97 34.56 -24.51
C VAL A 371 -1.47 34.60 -24.25
N PRO A 372 -0.96 35.65 -23.57
CA PRO A 372 0.46 35.70 -23.22
C PRO A 372 0.86 34.50 -22.32
N GLY A 373 1.89 33.77 -22.71
CA GLY A 373 2.42 32.62 -21.95
C GLY A 373 3.18 33.01 -20.67
N LYS A 374 2.65 33.96 -19.88
CA LYS A 374 3.24 34.39 -18.62
C LYS A 374 2.72 33.54 -17.48
N ALA A 375 3.60 32.70 -16.90
CA ALA A 375 3.25 31.87 -15.77
C ALA A 375 2.74 32.68 -14.57
N SER A 376 1.59 32.26 -13.99
CA SER A 376 1.01 32.83 -12.76
C SER A 376 1.27 31.95 -11.53
N GLY A 377 1.71 30.71 -11.73
CA GLY A 377 1.97 29.73 -10.68
C GLY A 377 2.27 28.34 -11.26
N TRP A 378 1.89 27.32 -10.51
CA TRP A 378 2.02 25.91 -10.88
C TRP A 378 0.88 25.08 -10.26
N TYR A 379 0.62 23.91 -10.80
CA TYR A 379 -0.41 22.98 -10.33
C TYR A 379 0.20 21.61 -10.10
N VAL A 380 0.12 21.08 -8.87
CA VAL A 380 0.63 19.76 -8.43
C VAL A 380 2.14 19.59 -8.59
N ASP A 381 2.67 19.78 -9.78
CA ASP A 381 4.10 19.77 -10.09
C ASP A 381 4.55 21.16 -10.58
N ARG A 382 5.82 21.49 -10.32
CA ARG A 382 6.39 22.78 -10.73
C ARG A 382 6.55 22.93 -12.24
N ASP A 383 6.56 21.83 -12.96
CA ASP A 383 6.64 21.82 -14.42
C ASP A 383 5.27 22.04 -15.07
N ILE A 384 4.16 21.75 -14.36
CA ILE A 384 2.80 22.08 -14.79
C ILE A 384 2.52 23.54 -14.43
N ARG A 385 2.85 24.46 -15.34
CA ARG A 385 2.71 25.91 -15.14
C ARG A 385 1.29 26.37 -15.39
N THR A 386 0.86 27.35 -14.59
CA THR A 386 -0.46 27.96 -14.75
C THR A 386 -0.39 29.31 -15.46
N VAL A 387 -1.39 29.62 -16.28
CA VAL A 387 -1.59 30.90 -16.92
C VAL A 387 -3.06 31.33 -16.80
N LEU A 388 -3.32 32.59 -16.43
CA LEU A 388 -4.67 33.12 -16.35
C LEU A 388 -5.23 33.28 -17.77
N LEU A 389 -6.41 32.72 -18.02
CA LEU A 389 -7.14 32.85 -19.28
C LEU A 389 -8.05 34.12 -19.26
N PRO A 390 -8.40 34.66 -20.42
CA PRO A 390 -9.51 35.61 -20.53
C PRO A 390 -10.83 34.99 -20.03
N PRO A 391 -11.85 35.78 -19.68
CA PRO A 391 -13.09 35.28 -19.11
C PRO A 391 -13.72 34.14 -19.89
N LEU A 392 -14.12 33.11 -19.16
CA LEU A 392 -14.94 31.98 -19.62
C LEU A 392 -16.34 32.50 -19.90
N LYS A 393 -16.89 32.20 -21.06
CA LYS A 393 -18.24 32.57 -21.46
C LYS A 393 -19.19 31.38 -21.31
N LYS A 394 -20.46 31.65 -21.06
CA LYS A 394 -21.51 30.65 -21.16
C LYS A 394 -21.61 30.12 -22.60
N GLY A 395 -21.78 28.80 -22.77
CA GLY A 395 -21.77 28.13 -24.06
C GLY A 395 -20.42 27.50 -24.38
N GLU A 396 -20.09 27.42 -25.65
CA GLU A 396 -18.83 26.84 -26.11
C GLU A 396 -17.69 27.85 -26.04
N ASN A 397 -16.59 27.44 -25.47
CA ASN A 397 -15.29 28.13 -25.49
C ASN A 397 -14.26 27.25 -26.21
N ILE A 398 -13.35 27.85 -26.94
CA ILE A 398 -12.32 27.18 -27.70
C ILE A 398 -10.94 27.51 -27.14
N LEU A 399 -10.23 26.49 -26.69
CA LEU A 399 -8.81 26.58 -26.37
C LEU A 399 -8.00 25.97 -27.52
N GLU A 400 -7.06 26.74 -28.07
CA GLU A 400 -6.10 26.19 -29.04
C GLU A 400 -4.69 26.30 -28.46
N LEU A 401 -3.96 25.18 -28.55
CA LEU A 401 -2.56 25.09 -28.16
C LEU A 401 -1.75 24.69 -29.40
N THR A 402 -0.64 25.38 -29.64
CA THR A 402 0.30 25.03 -30.72
C THR A 402 1.69 24.91 -30.12
N MET A 403 2.30 23.75 -30.29
CA MET A 403 3.56 23.40 -29.65
C MET A 403 4.50 22.63 -30.60
N PRO A 404 5.83 22.68 -30.38
CA PRO A 404 6.76 21.80 -31.07
C PRO A 404 6.40 20.33 -30.79
N PHE A 405 6.44 19.50 -31.83
CA PHE A 405 6.24 18.06 -31.69
C PHE A 405 7.59 17.35 -31.90
N GLU A 406 8.08 16.77 -30.82
CA GLU A 406 9.45 16.23 -30.73
C GLU A 406 9.45 14.74 -30.37
N ARG A 407 10.47 14.00 -30.80
CA ARG A 407 10.64 12.59 -30.40
C ARG A 407 10.85 12.43 -28.90
N LYS A 408 11.44 13.43 -28.24
CA LYS A 408 11.91 13.39 -26.86
C LYS A 408 10.83 13.74 -25.84
N VAL A 409 9.73 14.31 -26.24
CA VAL A 409 8.68 14.85 -25.37
C VAL A 409 7.35 14.19 -25.72
N ASN A 410 6.61 13.72 -24.71
CA ASN A 410 5.23 13.27 -24.86
C ASN A 410 4.28 14.46 -24.96
N THR A 411 3.14 14.25 -25.61
CA THR A 411 1.99 15.14 -25.49
C THR A 411 1.24 14.77 -24.22
N GLU A 412 1.16 15.71 -23.30
CA GLU A 412 0.52 15.50 -21.99
C GLU A 412 -0.85 16.13 -21.91
N TRP A 413 -1.67 15.66 -20.98
CA TRP A 413 -2.94 16.28 -20.62
C TRP A 413 -2.70 17.68 -20.06
N CYS A 414 -3.71 18.54 -20.19
CA CYS A 414 -3.71 19.83 -19.52
C CYS A 414 -5.01 20.04 -18.73
N TYR A 415 -5.09 21.11 -17.96
CA TYR A 415 -6.15 21.27 -16.97
C TYR A 415 -6.68 22.70 -16.98
N LEU A 416 -8.00 22.88 -16.81
CA LEU A 416 -8.56 24.17 -16.39
C LEU A 416 -8.80 24.14 -14.88
N LEU A 417 -8.36 25.19 -14.22
CA LEU A 417 -8.47 25.38 -12.77
C LEU A 417 -9.31 26.61 -12.48
N GLY A 418 -10.21 26.55 -11.49
CA GLY A 418 -11.03 27.70 -11.11
C GLY A 418 -12.12 27.39 -10.10
N SER A 419 -12.97 28.43 -9.84
CA SER A 419 -14.10 28.33 -8.91
C SER A 419 -15.37 27.89 -9.63
N PHE A 420 -15.37 26.66 -10.14
CA PHE A 420 -16.48 26.06 -10.89
C PHE A 420 -16.78 24.65 -10.41
N GLY A 421 -17.93 24.11 -10.77
CA GLY A 421 -18.27 22.69 -10.72
C GLY A 421 -18.01 22.02 -12.07
N VAL A 422 -17.83 20.71 -12.07
CA VAL A 422 -17.70 19.89 -13.28
C VAL A 422 -18.75 18.77 -13.27
N CYS A 423 -19.47 18.62 -14.35
CA CYS A 423 -20.36 17.49 -14.60
C CYS A 423 -19.76 16.61 -15.69
N VAL A 424 -19.68 15.30 -15.43
CA VAL A 424 -19.21 14.29 -16.39
C VAL A 424 -20.35 13.33 -16.66
N GLN A 425 -20.63 13.06 -17.94
CA GLN A 425 -21.63 12.10 -18.38
C GLN A 425 -21.13 11.31 -19.60
N GLY A 426 -20.79 10.06 -19.40
CA GLY A 426 -20.13 9.23 -20.41
C GLY A 426 -18.77 9.81 -20.79
N SER A 427 -18.61 10.25 -22.03
CA SER A 427 -17.40 10.95 -22.53
C SER A 427 -17.50 12.47 -22.49
N GLU A 428 -18.65 13.04 -22.13
CA GLU A 428 -18.87 14.47 -22.14
C GLU A 428 -18.57 15.12 -20.80
N LYS A 429 -18.01 16.33 -20.86
CA LYS A 429 -17.64 17.18 -19.71
C LYS A 429 -18.26 18.56 -19.86
N ARG A 430 -18.71 19.16 -18.75
CA ARG A 430 -19.28 20.49 -18.73
C ARG A 430 -18.94 21.23 -17.44
N LEU A 431 -18.63 22.51 -17.55
CA LEU A 431 -18.46 23.41 -16.42
C LEU A 431 -19.84 23.91 -15.94
N THR A 432 -20.06 23.83 -14.64
CA THR A 432 -21.31 24.19 -13.96
C THR A 432 -21.04 25.05 -12.73
N GLU A 433 -22.10 25.51 -12.05
CA GLU A 433 -21.94 26.05 -10.70
C GLU A 433 -21.38 24.96 -9.75
N PRO A 434 -20.50 25.31 -8.82
CA PRO A 434 -20.06 24.39 -7.80
C PRO A 434 -21.21 23.99 -6.87
N ALA A 435 -21.16 22.81 -6.28
CA ALA A 435 -22.12 22.41 -5.25
C ALA A 435 -22.09 23.42 -4.08
N LYS A 436 -23.25 23.78 -3.54
CA LYS A 436 -23.36 24.71 -2.40
C LYS A 436 -22.96 24.07 -1.08
N ALA A 437 -23.21 22.76 -0.96
CA ALA A 437 -22.86 21.91 0.16
C ALA A 437 -22.52 20.52 -0.35
N LEU A 438 -21.81 19.71 0.43
CA LEU A 438 -21.50 18.32 0.12
C LEU A 438 -22.19 17.39 1.13
N GLY A 439 -22.79 16.31 0.61
CA GLY A 439 -23.26 15.19 1.39
C GLY A 439 -22.15 14.17 1.65
N PHE A 440 -22.40 13.25 2.58
CA PHE A 440 -21.51 12.12 2.85
C PHE A 440 -21.75 11.00 1.84
N SER A 441 -21.20 11.17 0.66
CA SER A 441 -21.25 10.23 -0.46
C SER A 441 -20.10 10.53 -1.43
N ASP A 442 -20.04 9.81 -2.54
CA ASP A 442 -19.11 10.06 -3.63
C ASP A 442 -19.16 11.52 -4.08
N ILE A 443 -18.01 12.23 -4.07
CA ILE A 443 -17.90 13.62 -4.49
C ILE A 443 -17.88 13.80 -6.02
N VAL A 444 -17.65 12.73 -6.78
CA VAL A 444 -17.64 12.75 -8.26
C VAL A 444 -18.94 13.35 -8.83
N PRO A 445 -20.14 12.83 -8.49
CA PRO A 445 -21.39 13.43 -8.96
C PRO A 445 -21.74 14.76 -8.26
N GLN A 446 -21.02 15.13 -7.20
CA GLN A 446 -21.18 16.39 -6.49
C GLN A 446 -20.29 17.50 -7.07
N THR A 447 -20.08 17.50 -8.38
CA THR A 447 -19.34 18.49 -9.17
C THR A 447 -17.81 18.52 -8.98
N LEU A 448 -17.22 17.44 -8.41
CA LEU A 448 -15.79 17.32 -8.13
C LEU A 448 -15.13 16.08 -8.77
N PRO A 449 -15.41 15.74 -10.06
CA PRO A 449 -15.00 14.44 -10.64
C PRO A 449 -13.48 14.28 -10.76
N PHE A 450 -12.73 15.36 -11.01
CA PHE A 450 -11.27 15.34 -11.20
C PHE A 450 -10.52 16.00 -10.04
N TYR A 451 -11.24 16.43 -9.00
CA TYR A 451 -10.64 17.11 -7.86
C TYR A 451 -9.72 16.15 -7.09
N SER A 452 -8.52 16.61 -6.77
CA SER A 452 -7.49 15.77 -6.18
C SER A 452 -6.81 16.40 -4.94
N GLY A 453 -7.32 17.54 -4.47
CA GLY A 453 -6.82 18.24 -3.30
C GLY A 453 -7.45 17.76 -1.99
N LYS A 454 -7.56 18.63 -1.01
CA LYS A 454 -8.21 18.36 0.27
C LYS A 454 -9.61 18.95 0.28
N VAL A 455 -10.58 18.15 0.73
CA VAL A 455 -11.96 18.59 0.96
C VAL A 455 -12.20 18.62 2.45
N THR A 456 -12.48 19.81 3.01
CA THR A 456 -12.80 19.97 4.42
C THR A 456 -14.30 20.23 4.57
N TYR A 457 -14.99 19.29 5.24
CA TYR A 457 -16.38 19.44 5.65
C TYR A 457 -16.45 20.22 6.95
N HIS A 458 -17.35 21.19 7.04
CA HIS A 458 -17.63 21.99 8.24
C HIS A 458 -18.95 21.52 8.85
N ILE A 459 -18.89 20.59 9.79
CA ILE A 459 -20.02 19.81 10.33
C ILE A 459 -20.45 20.45 11.66
N PRO A 460 -21.56 21.20 11.74
CA PRO A 460 -22.06 21.71 13.01
C PRO A 460 -22.70 20.58 13.83
N PHE A 461 -22.43 20.58 15.12
CA PHE A 461 -23.07 19.67 16.08
C PHE A 461 -23.24 20.32 17.46
N TRP A 462 -24.03 19.68 18.31
CA TRP A 462 -24.30 20.16 19.66
C TRP A 462 -24.10 19.05 20.69
N THR A 463 -23.51 19.40 21.84
CA THR A 463 -23.30 18.51 22.97
C THR A 463 -24.05 18.96 24.21
N PRO A 464 -24.83 18.09 24.90
CA PRO A 464 -25.60 18.44 26.06
C PRO A 464 -24.74 18.65 27.32
N ALA A 465 -23.53 18.09 27.35
CA ALA A 465 -22.60 18.15 28.46
C ALA A 465 -21.16 18.18 27.98
N GLY A 466 -20.23 18.57 28.84
CA GLY A 466 -18.81 18.39 28.58
C GLY A 466 -18.43 16.91 28.63
N GLY A 467 -17.49 16.48 27.78
CA GLY A 467 -17.12 15.07 27.71
C GLY A 467 -16.04 14.77 26.69
N THR A 468 -15.83 13.49 26.49
CA THR A 468 -14.96 12.98 25.38
C THR A 468 -15.83 12.66 24.18
N LEU A 469 -15.67 13.42 23.11
CA LEU A 469 -16.28 13.15 21.80
C LEU A 469 -15.45 12.11 21.05
N SER A 470 -16.12 11.06 20.58
CA SER A 470 -15.58 10.09 19.63
C SER A 470 -16.19 10.35 18.25
N VAL A 471 -15.37 10.42 17.23
CA VAL A 471 -15.77 10.57 15.82
C VAL A 471 -15.24 9.37 15.06
N CYS A 472 -16.12 8.51 14.57
CA CYS A 472 -15.78 7.34 13.77
C CYS A 472 -16.19 7.58 12.31
N ALA A 473 -15.24 7.46 11.38
CA ALA A 473 -15.44 7.64 9.94
C ALA A 473 -14.68 6.55 9.18
N ALA A 474 -15.26 5.36 9.06
CA ALA A 474 -14.63 4.20 8.43
C ALA A 474 -14.81 4.15 6.91
N GLU A 475 -15.98 4.61 6.42
CA GLU A 475 -16.34 4.53 5.01
C GLU A 475 -15.90 5.79 4.26
N TYR A 476 -14.66 5.79 3.76
CA TYR A 476 -14.14 6.85 2.90
C TYR A 476 -13.21 6.28 1.82
N ASN A 477 -13.09 6.98 0.70
CA ASN A 477 -12.04 6.77 -0.28
C ASN A 477 -11.21 8.06 -0.39
N ALA A 478 -10.11 8.08 0.33
CA ALA A 478 -9.13 9.15 0.44
C ALA A 478 -7.85 8.54 1.02
N ALA A 479 -6.73 9.22 0.94
CA ALA A 479 -5.48 8.75 1.53
C ALA A 479 -5.61 8.64 3.06
N LEU A 480 -6.23 9.63 3.69
CA LEU A 480 -6.59 9.65 5.12
C LEU A 480 -7.66 10.72 5.37
N LEU A 481 -8.24 10.69 6.58
CA LEU A 481 -9.01 11.82 7.09
C LEU A 481 -8.25 12.51 8.23
N LYS A 482 -8.54 13.79 8.43
CA LYS A 482 -8.04 14.58 9.55
C LYS A 482 -9.20 15.33 10.18
N GLY A 483 -9.45 15.10 11.47
CA GLY A 483 -10.53 15.75 12.21
C GLY A 483 -10.01 16.77 13.21
N ARG A 484 -10.74 17.87 13.39
CA ARG A 484 -10.49 18.92 14.38
C ARG A 484 -11.82 19.51 14.82
N VAL A 485 -12.04 19.66 16.12
CA VAL A 485 -13.21 20.36 16.66
C VAL A 485 -12.82 21.79 16.96
N ASP A 486 -13.58 22.74 16.42
CA ASP A 486 -13.33 24.20 16.52
C ASP A 486 -11.85 24.53 16.20
N ASP A 487 -11.16 25.25 17.06
CA ASP A 487 -9.73 25.58 16.96
C ASP A 487 -8.83 24.63 17.77
N GLY A 488 -9.36 23.47 18.19
CA GLY A 488 -8.64 22.49 18.97
C GLY A 488 -7.56 21.72 18.20
N GLU A 489 -7.02 20.68 18.79
CA GLU A 489 -5.99 19.81 18.20
C GLU A 489 -6.54 18.99 17.04
N SER A 490 -5.69 18.76 16.04
CA SER A 490 -6.02 17.96 14.86
C SER A 490 -5.59 16.50 15.06
N HIS A 491 -6.51 15.58 14.77
CA HIS A 491 -6.31 14.13 14.88
C HIS A 491 -6.40 13.46 13.51
N VAL A 492 -5.54 12.46 13.27
CA VAL A 492 -5.54 11.67 12.03
C VAL A 492 -6.48 10.48 12.19
N ILE A 493 -7.30 10.22 11.17
CA ILE A 493 -8.15 9.04 11.03
C ILE A 493 -7.68 8.30 9.76
N ALA A 494 -6.75 7.36 9.93
CA ALA A 494 -6.13 6.63 8.81
C ALA A 494 -6.10 5.12 9.03
N PHE A 495 -6.20 4.69 10.29
CA PHE A 495 -6.09 3.30 10.71
C PHE A 495 -7.32 2.89 11.51
N ALA A 496 -7.65 1.60 11.50
CA ALA A 496 -8.72 1.07 12.32
C ALA A 496 -8.47 1.38 13.83
N PRO A 497 -9.50 1.69 14.59
CA PRO A 497 -10.93 1.64 14.26
C PRO A 497 -11.46 2.84 13.46
N TYR A 498 -10.61 3.61 12.79
CA TYR A 498 -10.96 4.80 11.98
C TYR A 498 -11.71 5.86 12.79
N ALA A 499 -11.23 6.11 13.98
CA ALA A 499 -11.84 7.04 14.93
C ALA A 499 -10.81 8.00 15.52
N MET A 500 -11.29 9.18 15.93
CA MET A 500 -10.55 10.09 16.79
C MET A 500 -11.33 10.35 18.07
N LYS A 501 -10.64 10.75 19.14
CA LYS A 501 -11.23 11.17 20.39
C LYS A 501 -10.68 12.53 20.78
N THR A 502 -11.55 13.42 21.25
CA THR A 502 -11.17 14.75 21.72
C THR A 502 -12.11 15.22 22.84
N LYS A 503 -11.62 16.06 23.73
CA LYS A 503 -12.44 16.65 24.80
C LYS A 503 -13.20 17.85 24.24
N VAL A 504 -14.49 17.94 24.56
CA VAL A 504 -15.35 19.07 24.19
C VAL A 504 -16.14 19.55 25.42
N PRO A 505 -16.37 20.86 25.60
CA PRO A 505 -17.32 21.37 26.57
C PRO A 505 -18.78 21.14 26.12
N ALA A 506 -19.74 21.46 26.93
CA ALA A 506 -21.15 21.52 26.53
C ALA A 506 -21.37 22.71 25.59
N GLY A 507 -22.18 22.54 24.52
CA GLY A 507 -22.52 23.64 23.61
C GLY A 507 -22.51 23.31 22.15
N CYS A 508 -22.49 24.34 21.32
CA CYS A 508 -22.41 24.24 19.85
C CYS A 508 -20.96 24.21 19.38
N HIS A 509 -20.66 23.33 18.47
CA HIS A 509 -19.32 23.09 17.93
C HIS A 509 -19.34 22.89 16.42
N ILE A 510 -18.17 23.02 15.80
CA ILE A 510 -17.96 22.66 14.39
C ILE A 510 -16.83 21.61 14.32
N LEU A 511 -17.16 20.44 13.79
CA LEU A 511 -16.16 19.45 13.40
C LEU A 511 -15.67 19.78 11.99
N HIS A 512 -14.39 20.12 11.86
CA HIS A 512 -13.70 20.23 10.60
C HIS A 512 -13.12 18.86 10.21
N LEU A 513 -13.79 18.14 9.30
CA LEU A 513 -13.36 16.84 8.85
C LEU A 513 -12.80 16.95 7.43
N THR A 514 -11.49 16.78 7.29
CA THR A 514 -10.75 16.97 6.04
C THR A 514 -10.43 15.61 5.42
N ALA A 515 -10.90 15.36 4.20
CA ALA A 515 -10.51 14.22 3.38
C ALA A 515 -9.35 14.62 2.45
N PHE A 516 -8.28 13.83 2.45
CA PHE A 516 -7.13 13.98 1.56
C PHE A 516 -7.38 13.11 0.33
N ILE A 517 -7.97 13.71 -0.71
CA ILE A 517 -8.40 13.00 -1.90
C ILE A 517 -7.21 12.44 -2.68
N ASN A 518 -7.39 11.27 -3.27
CA ASN A 518 -6.41 10.64 -4.14
C ASN A 518 -6.30 11.38 -5.47
N ARG A 519 -5.14 11.30 -6.13
CA ARG A 519 -4.95 11.89 -7.46
C ARG A 519 -5.38 10.98 -8.61
N THR A 520 -6.10 9.91 -8.33
CA THR A 520 -6.46 8.88 -9.31
C THR A 520 -7.37 9.43 -10.41
N ASN A 521 -8.38 10.22 -10.08
CA ASN A 521 -9.30 10.78 -11.07
C ASN A 521 -8.73 11.98 -11.82
N GLY A 522 -7.73 12.67 -11.28
CA GLY A 522 -7.10 13.82 -11.93
C GLY A 522 -5.87 13.45 -12.76
N PHE A 523 -5.13 12.41 -12.37
CA PHE A 523 -3.85 12.05 -12.95
C PHE A 523 -3.72 10.55 -13.28
N GLY A 524 -4.73 9.74 -12.98
CA GLY A 524 -4.72 8.31 -13.24
C GLY A 524 -5.38 7.94 -14.57
N PRO A 525 -5.48 6.64 -14.89
CA PRO A 525 -5.99 6.13 -16.17
C PRO A 525 -7.52 6.19 -16.23
N VAL A 526 -8.07 7.38 -16.43
CA VAL A 526 -9.54 7.65 -16.43
C VAL A 526 -10.30 6.99 -17.58
N HIS A 527 -9.62 6.43 -18.56
CA HIS A 527 -10.20 5.69 -19.70
C HIS A 527 -9.99 4.19 -19.63
N HIS A 528 -9.56 3.66 -18.48
CA HIS A 528 -9.35 2.23 -18.29
C HIS A 528 -10.68 1.52 -17.97
N ALA A 529 -11.19 0.69 -18.89
CA ALA A 529 -12.47 -0.01 -18.77
C ALA A 529 -12.46 -1.20 -17.78
N GLY A 530 -11.28 -1.66 -17.33
CA GLY A 530 -11.15 -2.75 -16.37
C GLY A 530 -11.62 -2.35 -14.96
N ARG A 531 -12.59 -3.10 -14.41
CA ARG A 531 -13.18 -2.79 -13.09
C ARG A 531 -12.34 -3.20 -11.89
N ASN A 532 -11.41 -4.13 -12.07
CA ASN A 532 -10.64 -4.77 -10.98
C ASN A 532 -9.15 -4.47 -11.03
N VAL A 533 -8.78 -3.26 -11.40
CA VAL A 533 -7.36 -2.87 -11.39
C VAL A 533 -6.93 -2.58 -9.96
N SER A 534 -6.11 -3.44 -9.39
CA SER A 534 -5.56 -3.30 -8.03
C SER A 534 -4.26 -2.51 -8.00
N TRP A 535 -3.62 -2.35 -9.14
CA TRP A 535 -2.34 -1.66 -9.33
C TRP A 535 -2.41 -0.73 -10.54
N PHE A 536 -1.89 0.49 -10.41
CA PHE A 536 -1.72 1.42 -11.50
C PHE A 536 -0.23 1.66 -11.74
N GLY A 537 0.33 0.87 -12.64
CA GLY A 537 1.62 1.14 -13.25
C GLY A 537 1.43 1.78 -14.62
N GLN A 538 2.53 1.98 -15.34
CA GLN A 538 2.52 2.57 -16.68
C GLN A 538 1.61 1.80 -17.66
N GLU A 539 1.49 0.49 -17.50
CA GLU A 539 0.62 -0.38 -18.31
C GLU A 539 -0.88 -0.14 -18.13
N ALA A 540 -1.31 0.59 -17.11
CA ALA A 540 -2.72 0.92 -16.88
C ALA A 540 -3.25 2.01 -17.83
N TRP A 541 -2.37 2.81 -18.43
CA TRP A 541 -2.73 3.79 -19.47
C TRP A 541 -2.88 3.10 -20.84
N LYS A 542 -3.92 2.27 -20.94
CA LYS A 542 -4.28 1.61 -22.20
C LYS A 542 -4.77 2.66 -23.20
N THR A 543 -4.39 2.49 -24.45
CA THR A 543 -4.83 3.33 -25.58
C THR A 543 -5.59 2.54 -26.64
N THR A 544 -5.66 1.22 -26.49
CA THR A 544 -6.33 0.30 -27.43
C THR A 544 -6.82 -0.96 -26.72
N GLY A 545 -7.66 -1.75 -27.41
CA GLY A 545 -8.16 -3.03 -26.93
C GLY A 545 -9.40 -2.92 -26.05
N SER A 546 -9.78 -4.03 -25.43
CA SER A 546 -11.01 -4.15 -24.63
C SER A 546 -10.95 -3.45 -23.26
N GLU A 547 -9.76 -3.08 -22.83
CA GLU A 547 -9.56 -2.38 -21.56
C GLU A 547 -9.52 -0.85 -21.70
N TRP A 548 -9.76 -0.33 -22.90
CA TRP A 548 -9.83 1.09 -23.17
C TRP A 548 -11.25 1.53 -23.56
N THR A 549 -11.68 2.73 -23.14
CA THR A 549 -12.98 3.34 -23.47
C THR A 549 -12.88 4.86 -23.58
N TYR A 550 -13.73 5.48 -24.42
CA TYR A 550 -13.89 6.95 -24.47
C TYR A 550 -14.66 7.51 -23.26
N GLU A 551 -15.44 6.69 -22.57
CA GLU A 551 -16.16 7.11 -21.38
C GLU A 551 -15.20 7.24 -20.18
N TYR A 552 -15.47 8.20 -19.31
CA TYR A 552 -14.72 8.36 -18.08
C TYR A 552 -15.07 7.26 -17.07
N VAL A 553 -14.05 6.52 -16.65
CA VAL A 553 -14.15 5.49 -15.60
C VAL A 553 -13.55 6.08 -14.32
N LEU A 554 -14.37 6.84 -13.60
CA LEU A 554 -13.96 7.53 -12.38
C LEU A 554 -14.18 6.66 -11.15
N ARG A 555 -13.27 6.76 -10.20
CA ARG A 555 -13.39 6.12 -8.89
C ARG A 555 -14.19 7.00 -7.95
N LYS A 556 -14.97 6.37 -7.08
CA LYS A 556 -15.61 7.07 -5.97
C LYS A 556 -14.56 7.68 -5.07
N GLU A 557 -14.76 8.93 -4.64
CA GLU A 557 -13.84 9.65 -3.77
C GLU A 557 -14.59 10.37 -2.65
N GLY A 558 -13.89 10.69 -1.56
CA GLY A 558 -14.42 11.45 -0.44
C GLY A 558 -14.90 10.60 0.74
N ILE A 559 -15.75 11.16 1.59
CA ILE A 559 -16.36 10.50 2.75
C ILE A 559 -17.66 9.86 2.29
N LEU A 560 -17.68 8.53 2.18
CA LEU A 560 -18.73 7.78 1.49
C LEU A 560 -19.95 7.47 2.37
N SER A 561 -19.83 7.61 3.69
CA SER A 561 -20.95 7.55 4.64
C SER A 561 -20.78 8.58 5.76
N ALA A 562 -21.90 8.98 6.38
CA ALA A 562 -21.87 9.93 7.48
C ALA A 562 -21.02 9.41 8.65
N PRO A 563 -20.10 10.23 9.20
CA PRO A 563 -19.37 9.85 10.39
C PRO A 563 -20.32 9.69 11.59
N VAL A 564 -20.01 8.74 12.46
CA VAL A 564 -20.75 8.51 13.70
C VAL A 564 -20.07 9.27 14.83
N LEU A 565 -20.81 10.18 15.48
CA LEU A 565 -20.36 10.95 16.62
C LEU A 565 -21.03 10.43 17.89
N THR A 566 -20.22 10.13 18.92
CA THR A 566 -20.73 9.78 20.26
C THR A 566 -20.01 10.61 21.31
N LEU A 567 -20.74 11.02 22.34
CA LEU A 567 -20.23 11.76 23.51
C LEU A 567 -20.24 10.84 24.72
N ARG A 568 -19.10 10.71 25.39
CA ARG A 568 -18.98 10.16 26.73
C ARG A 568 -18.85 11.32 27.72
N PRO A 569 -19.89 11.66 28.49
CA PRO A 569 -19.83 12.75 29.46
C PRO A 569 -18.71 12.51 30.48
N HIS A 570 -18.09 13.58 31.01
CA HIS A 570 -17.26 13.46 32.19
C HIS A 570 -18.17 13.20 33.39
N GLU A 571 -17.77 12.33 34.31
CA GLU A 571 -18.37 12.24 35.63
C GLU A 571 -17.99 13.52 36.37
N ASP A 572 -18.99 14.25 36.93
CA ASP A 572 -18.80 15.44 37.77
C ASP A 572 -18.10 15.08 39.10
#